data_6ff96aa838fb8a7fbe140ab04c05b723
#
_entry.id   6ff96aa838fb8a7fbe140ab04c05b723
#
_cell.length_a   1.000
_cell.length_b   1.000
_cell.length_c   1.000
_cell.angle_alpha   90.00
_cell.angle_beta   90.00
_cell.angle_gamma   90.00
#
_symmetry.space_group_name_H-M   'P 1'
#
loop_
_entity.id
_entity.type
_entity.pdbx_description
1 polymer ?
#
loop_
_entity_poly.entity_id
_entity_poly.type
_entity_poly.pdbx_seq_one_letter_code
_entity_poly.pdbx_strand_id
1 'polypeptide(L)'
;MLDQLGTRSFYADFKPDNETYSEVLNVAIDVTVGPADGGSLKTVELAQKYTDTSEHTYTPDWSGLPGGQTWRYNSEYSVSTGSNVTLTKRDFAADGSLLTYAISGGKAGDKITITLKASCDNYKDFTITLTITLTEKDDQKALTITGNTSVIYGEKLTLTTTGGSGTGAVTYRIDTAHSTGEAAIDPNTGVLTPVKVGSVSVVATKAGDNDYNDVTSAPFVLMIKPATPTGEPNYTKITTGGKTLKDAALTTKGSTLNPNDGKLEWLDDKGNALPDDTRVKVNTTYKWRFTPTDTNYTTLTGEIELLYHKSNGGGSSGYSYYTIEATAGAGGSISPSGSVSVREGGDQTFTITPDKGYAVSNVKIDGKSIGAVKSYTFENVSRPHTIEVIFVKGTASASTGDSSDLPLWSALLLASTLTLAGAVHYKRKRAR
;
A
#
# COMPACT_ATOMS: atom_id res chain seq x y z
N MET A 1 55.14 7.75 -58.76
CA MET A 1 54.68 7.59 -57.34
C MET A 1 54.30 8.97 -56.81
N LEU A 2 53.04 9.28 -56.81
CA LEU A 2 52.44 10.48 -56.23
C LEU A 2 51.58 10.08 -55.04
N ASP A 3 52.16 9.31 -54.13
CA ASP A 3 51.48 8.69 -52.95
C ASP A 3 51.72 9.41 -51.62
N GLN A 4 52.44 10.52 -51.66
CA GLN A 4 52.69 11.36 -50.47
C GLN A 4 52.19 12.79 -50.68
N LEU A 5 51.62 13.37 -49.63
CA LEU A 5 51.15 14.76 -49.62
C LEU A 5 52.29 15.75 -49.81
N GLY A 6 52.01 16.87 -50.42
CA GLY A 6 52.92 17.97 -50.60
C GLY A 6 53.23 18.25 -52.06
N THR A 7 54.00 19.31 -52.31
CA THR A 7 54.43 19.72 -53.64
C THR A 7 55.71 18.99 -54.01
N ARG A 8 55.74 18.39 -55.19
CA ARG A 8 56.95 17.78 -55.76
C ARG A 8 57.22 18.37 -57.14
N SER A 9 58.42 18.76 -57.29
CA SER A 9 58.87 19.27 -58.55
C SER A 9 59.43 18.11 -59.46
N PHE A 10 58.87 17.93 -60.60
CA PHE A 10 59.35 17.05 -61.64
C PHE A 10 60.03 17.88 -62.66
N TYR A 11 61.09 17.37 -63.21
CA TYR A 11 61.84 18.05 -64.29
C TYR A 11 61.67 17.28 -65.54
N ALA A 12 61.37 18.01 -66.63
CA ALA A 12 61.22 17.46 -67.92
C ALA A 12 62.07 18.27 -68.96
N ASP A 13 62.70 17.57 -69.87
CA ASP A 13 63.36 18.18 -70.98
C ASP A 13 62.42 18.11 -72.16
N PHE A 14 62.20 19.24 -72.79
CA PHE A 14 61.47 19.34 -74.08
C PHE A 14 62.47 19.43 -75.20
N LYS A 15 62.50 18.40 -76.08
CA LYS A 15 63.29 18.35 -77.27
C LYS A 15 62.39 18.45 -78.49
N PRO A 16 62.39 19.56 -79.18
CA PRO A 16 61.63 19.66 -80.49
C PRO A 16 62.15 18.74 -81.53
N ASP A 17 61.25 18.22 -82.40
CA ASP A 17 61.59 17.32 -83.51
C ASP A 17 62.26 18.02 -84.67
N ASN A 18 62.44 19.34 -84.62
CA ASN A 18 63.06 20.09 -85.66
C ASN A 18 64.12 21.08 -85.14
N GLU A 19 65.13 21.40 -85.97
CA GLU A 19 66.29 22.22 -85.63
C GLU A 19 65.95 23.72 -85.48
N THR A 20 64.73 24.15 -85.71
CA THR A 20 64.30 25.55 -85.66
C THR A 20 64.07 26.05 -84.23
N TYR A 21 63.88 25.15 -83.32
CA TYR A 21 63.63 25.48 -81.92
C TYR A 21 64.70 24.96 -80.94
N SER A 22 65.05 25.75 -79.97
CA SER A 22 66.00 25.38 -78.95
C SER A 22 65.40 24.37 -77.99
N GLU A 23 66.23 23.41 -77.53
CA GLU A 23 65.82 22.55 -76.43
C GLU A 23 65.54 23.39 -75.18
N VAL A 24 64.49 23.05 -74.51
CA VAL A 24 64.19 23.61 -73.17
C VAL A 24 64.42 22.47 -72.14
N LEU A 25 65.50 22.62 -71.43
CA LEU A 25 65.94 21.59 -70.45
C LEU A 25 65.51 22.00 -69.04
N ASN A 26 65.21 20.97 -68.31
CA ASN A 26 65.01 21.13 -66.83
C ASN A 26 63.80 22.01 -66.44
N VAL A 27 62.71 21.88 -67.21
CA VAL A 27 61.45 22.55 -66.90
C VAL A 27 60.87 21.94 -65.64
N ALA A 28 60.77 22.74 -64.60
CA ALA A 28 60.14 22.31 -63.33
C ALA A 28 58.63 22.27 -63.51
N ILE A 29 58.05 21.12 -63.22
CA ILE A 29 56.60 20.92 -63.14
C ILE A 29 56.27 20.61 -61.69
N ASP A 30 55.66 21.54 -61.00
CA ASP A 30 55.25 21.36 -59.64
C ASP A 30 53.89 20.70 -59.56
N VAL A 31 53.84 19.51 -58.97
CA VAL A 31 52.61 18.78 -58.72
C VAL A 31 52.36 18.76 -57.21
N THR A 32 51.24 19.38 -56.80
CA THR A 32 50.82 19.36 -55.42
C THR A 32 49.77 18.30 -55.21
N VAL A 33 50.09 17.33 -54.40
CA VAL A 33 49.14 16.31 -53.96
C VAL A 33 48.54 16.76 -52.59
N GLY A 34 47.29 17.10 -52.66
CA GLY A 34 46.51 17.39 -51.43
C GLY A 34 45.85 16.12 -50.85
N PRO A 35 45.32 16.21 -49.66
CA PRO A 35 44.56 15.10 -49.09
C PRO A 35 43.36 14.75 -49.96
N ALA A 36 43.07 13.46 -50.10
CA ALA A 36 41.88 12.98 -50.78
C ALA A 36 40.60 13.46 -50.05
N ASP A 37 39.51 13.56 -50.80
CA ASP A 37 38.24 13.97 -50.17
C ASP A 37 37.75 12.92 -49.17
N GLY A 38 37.32 13.42 -48.01
CA GLY A 38 36.56 12.68 -47.01
C GLY A 38 35.07 12.65 -47.35
N GLY A 39 34.22 12.59 -46.38
CA GLY A 39 32.78 12.64 -46.60
C GLY A 39 31.92 12.27 -45.40
N SER A 40 30.63 12.36 -45.59
CA SER A 40 29.67 11.89 -44.60
C SER A 40 29.50 10.36 -44.74
N LEU A 41 29.86 9.65 -43.69
CA LEU A 41 29.64 8.20 -43.60
C LEU A 41 28.20 7.86 -43.23
N LYS A 42 27.61 8.64 -42.29
CA LYS A 42 26.28 8.37 -41.80
C LYS A 42 25.64 9.62 -41.20
N THR A 43 24.34 9.77 -41.43
CA THR A 43 23.48 10.69 -40.67
C THR A 43 22.51 9.86 -39.81
N VAL A 44 22.38 10.19 -38.58
CA VAL A 44 21.52 9.49 -37.57
C VAL A 44 20.58 10.51 -36.99
N GLU A 45 19.30 10.24 -37.09
CA GLU A 45 18.24 11.03 -36.41
C GLU A 45 17.83 10.33 -35.13
N LEU A 46 17.87 11.07 -34.02
CA LEU A 46 17.48 10.61 -32.70
C LEU A 46 16.40 11.53 -32.15
N ALA A 47 15.57 11.00 -31.29
CA ALA A 47 14.59 11.78 -30.52
C ALA A 47 14.88 11.61 -29.03
N GLN A 48 14.78 12.70 -28.26
CA GLN A 48 14.98 12.72 -26.83
C GLN A 48 13.94 13.66 -26.19
N LYS A 49 13.38 13.30 -25.06
CA LYS A 49 12.48 14.22 -24.33
C LYS A 49 13.28 15.43 -23.82
N TYR A 50 12.75 16.64 -23.99
CA TYR A 50 13.47 17.87 -23.57
C TYR A 50 13.74 17.91 -22.07
N THR A 51 13.04 17.12 -21.29
CA THR A 51 13.20 16.98 -19.83
C THR A 51 14.19 15.88 -19.42
N ASP A 52 14.62 15.05 -20.33
CA ASP A 52 15.61 14.01 -20.07
C ASP A 52 17.02 14.62 -20.09
N THR A 53 17.60 14.76 -18.90
CA THR A 53 18.95 15.27 -18.68
C THR A 53 19.96 14.18 -18.35
N SER A 54 19.54 12.91 -18.49
CA SER A 54 20.40 11.76 -18.22
C SER A 54 21.52 11.62 -19.24
N GLU A 55 22.53 10.81 -18.92
CA GLU A 55 23.60 10.50 -19.86
C GLU A 55 23.14 9.45 -20.86
N HIS A 56 23.40 9.72 -22.14
CA HIS A 56 23.16 8.83 -23.27
C HIS A 56 24.46 8.42 -23.90
N THR A 57 24.47 7.27 -24.57
CA THR A 57 25.63 6.76 -25.29
C THR A 57 25.28 6.47 -26.72
N TYR A 58 26.26 6.68 -27.60
CA TYR A 58 26.21 6.32 -29.01
C TYR A 58 27.52 5.64 -29.43
N THR A 59 27.42 4.48 -30.07
CA THR A 59 28.54 3.74 -30.62
C THR A 59 28.65 4.04 -32.14
N PRO A 60 29.68 4.81 -32.58
CA PRO A 60 29.85 5.12 -33.99
C PRO A 60 30.25 3.91 -34.82
N ASP A 61 29.72 3.83 -36.04
CA ASP A 61 30.09 2.82 -37.00
C ASP A 61 31.09 3.42 -38.03
N TRP A 62 32.38 3.14 -37.85
CA TRP A 62 33.46 3.60 -38.71
C TRP A 62 33.84 2.61 -39.80
N SER A 63 33.03 1.61 -40.10
CA SER A 63 33.35 0.56 -41.09
C SER A 63 33.56 1.09 -42.51
N GLY A 64 33.08 2.31 -42.79
CA GLY A 64 33.28 2.97 -44.09
C GLY A 64 34.63 3.69 -44.26
N LEU A 65 35.50 3.70 -43.25
CA LEU A 65 36.81 4.38 -43.37
C LEU A 65 37.78 3.56 -44.24
N PRO A 66 38.60 4.26 -45.09
CA PRO A 66 39.67 3.61 -45.81
C PRO A 66 40.65 2.86 -44.93
N GLY A 67 40.99 1.62 -45.30
CA GLY A 67 41.96 0.79 -44.56
C GLY A 67 43.39 1.32 -44.62
N GLY A 68 44.24 0.83 -43.71
CA GLY A 68 45.69 1.11 -43.69
C GLY A 68 46.07 2.53 -43.23
N GLN A 69 45.15 3.26 -42.62
CA GLN A 69 45.39 4.60 -42.08
C GLN A 69 45.34 4.58 -40.54
N THR A 70 46.05 5.55 -39.95
CA THR A 70 45.92 5.84 -38.51
C THR A 70 44.94 7.01 -38.33
N TRP A 71 43.80 6.72 -37.75
CA TRP A 71 42.73 7.71 -37.59
C TRP A 71 42.81 8.42 -36.24
N ARG A 72 42.51 9.70 -36.25
CA ARG A 72 42.33 10.57 -35.08
C ARG A 72 40.86 10.93 -35.00
N TYR A 73 40.24 10.81 -33.83
CA TYR A 73 38.83 11.04 -33.62
C TYR A 73 38.56 12.29 -32.80
N ASN A 74 37.57 13.06 -33.20
CA ASN A 74 37.13 14.30 -32.57
C ASN A 74 35.62 14.48 -32.73
N SER A 75 35.02 15.40 -31.94
CA SER A 75 33.61 15.73 -32.06
C SER A 75 33.40 17.24 -31.96
N GLU A 76 32.43 17.76 -32.67
CA GLU A 76 31.91 19.11 -32.55
C GLU A 76 30.40 19.10 -32.46
N TYR A 77 29.76 20.18 -32.02
CA TYR A 77 28.30 20.27 -31.97
C TYR A 77 27.81 21.66 -32.33
N SER A 78 26.54 21.73 -32.75
CA SER A 78 25.78 22.95 -32.96
C SER A 78 24.35 22.77 -32.43
N VAL A 79 23.70 23.86 -32.12
CA VAL A 79 22.30 23.89 -31.69
C VAL A 79 21.47 24.73 -32.65
N SER A 80 20.17 24.45 -32.72
CA SER A 80 19.25 25.23 -33.56
C SER A 80 19.22 26.70 -33.10
N THR A 81 19.14 27.60 -34.06
CA THR A 81 19.16 29.05 -33.82
C THR A 81 18.01 29.45 -32.88
N GLY A 82 18.34 30.22 -31.81
CA GLY A 82 17.36 30.72 -30.86
C GLY A 82 16.91 29.69 -29.81
N SER A 83 17.53 28.50 -29.75
CA SER A 83 17.26 27.53 -28.71
C SER A 83 18.11 27.78 -27.44
N ASN A 84 17.56 27.40 -26.29
CA ASN A 84 18.28 27.41 -25.00
C ASN A 84 18.85 26.04 -24.64
N VAL A 85 19.02 25.17 -25.64
CA VAL A 85 19.58 23.83 -25.45
C VAL A 85 21.07 23.94 -25.12
N THR A 86 21.49 23.17 -24.14
CA THR A 86 22.90 23.07 -23.74
C THR A 86 23.32 21.60 -23.73
N LEU A 87 24.46 21.32 -24.37
CA LEU A 87 25.12 20.03 -24.25
C LEU A 87 25.99 20.07 -22.98
N THR A 88 25.50 19.45 -21.90
CA THR A 88 26.13 19.48 -20.57
C THR A 88 27.27 18.48 -20.43
N LYS A 89 27.24 17.43 -21.25
CA LYS A 89 28.32 16.43 -21.35
C LYS A 89 28.55 16.06 -22.81
N ARG A 90 29.81 15.92 -23.17
CA ARG A 90 30.25 15.43 -24.48
C ARG A 90 31.63 14.79 -24.34
N ASP A 91 31.63 13.51 -23.99
CA ASP A 91 32.86 12.72 -23.89
C ASP A 91 32.92 11.78 -25.08
N PHE A 92 33.89 11.99 -25.96
CA PHE A 92 34.13 11.13 -27.08
C PHE A 92 35.46 10.40 -26.87
N ALA A 93 35.40 9.07 -26.89
CA ALA A 93 36.55 8.23 -26.64
C ALA A 93 37.65 8.50 -27.70
N ALA A 94 38.89 8.55 -27.25
CA ALA A 94 40.04 8.88 -28.12
C ALA A 94 40.22 7.84 -29.25
N ASP A 95 39.75 6.63 -29.09
CA ASP A 95 39.74 5.56 -30.09
C ASP A 95 38.50 5.59 -31.00
N GLY A 96 37.62 6.55 -30.81
CA GLY A 96 36.39 6.70 -31.58
C GLY A 96 35.29 5.68 -31.25
N SER A 97 35.45 4.86 -30.21
CA SER A 97 34.56 3.72 -29.95
C SER A 97 33.22 4.12 -29.30
N LEU A 98 33.17 5.23 -28.56
CA LEU A 98 31.99 5.62 -27.79
C LEU A 98 31.87 7.13 -27.65
N LEU A 99 30.67 7.65 -27.88
CA LEU A 99 30.26 8.98 -27.46
C LEU A 99 29.34 8.89 -26.30
N THR A 100 29.63 9.61 -25.20
CA THR A 100 28.70 9.85 -24.08
C THR A 100 28.29 11.32 -24.10
N TYR A 101 26.98 11.59 -24.08
CA TYR A 101 26.45 12.95 -24.08
C TYR A 101 25.28 13.12 -23.11
N ALA A 102 25.05 14.34 -22.67
CA ALA A 102 23.89 14.76 -21.92
C ALA A 102 23.42 16.13 -22.36
N ILE A 103 22.12 16.35 -22.39
CA ILE A 103 21.48 17.56 -22.88
C ILE A 103 20.64 18.15 -21.77
N SER A 104 20.59 19.48 -21.66
CA SER A 104 19.69 20.18 -20.76
C SER A 104 19.11 21.43 -21.40
N GLY A 105 17.94 21.86 -20.90
CA GLY A 105 17.23 23.02 -21.45
C GLY A 105 16.56 22.75 -22.78
N GLY A 106 16.11 23.82 -23.44
CA GLY A 106 15.38 23.72 -24.70
C GLY A 106 13.89 23.40 -24.53
N LYS A 107 13.25 23.17 -25.65
CA LYS A 107 11.82 22.80 -25.78
C LYS A 107 11.63 21.84 -26.96
N ALA A 108 10.49 21.26 -27.05
CA ALA A 108 10.14 20.41 -28.19
C ALA A 108 10.34 21.14 -29.53
N GLY A 109 10.94 20.44 -30.47
CA GLY A 109 11.31 20.95 -31.79
C GLY A 109 12.74 21.53 -31.88
N ASP A 110 13.39 21.81 -30.75
CA ASP A 110 14.81 22.20 -30.77
C ASP A 110 15.68 21.02 -31.18
N LYS A 111 16.82 21.32 -31.79
CA LYS A 111 17.75 20.30 -32.31
C LYS A 111 19.17 20.55 -31.84
N ILE A 112 19.87 19.48 -31.53
CA ILE A 112 21.33 19.45 -31.37
C ILE A 112 21.89 18.55 -32.47
N THR A 113 22.91 19.05 -33.13
CA THR A 113 23.67 18.26 -34.11
C THR A 113 25.07 18.03 -33.53
N ILE A 114 25.45 16.78 -33.35
CA ILE A 114 26.78 16.35 -32.94
C ILE A 114 27.44 15.72 -34.17
N THR A 115 28.59 16.28 -34.59
CA THR A 115 29.36 15.76 -35.67
C THR A 115 30.59 15.07 -35.13
N LEU A 116 30.69 13.76 -35.31
CA LEU A 116 31.87 12.96 -35.02
C LEU A 116 32.76 12.92 -36.25
N LYS A 117 34.05 13.17 -36.06
CA LYS A 117 35.03 13.28 -37.14
C LYS A 117 36.12 12.24 -36.97
N ALA A 118 36.49 11.60 -38.07
CA ALA A 118 37.68 10.79 -38.20
C ALA A 118 38.61 11.47 -39.25
N SER A 119 39.80 11.85 -38.81
CA SER A 119 40.79 12.55 -39.64
C SER A 119 42.10 11.78 -39.70
N CYS A 120 42.78 11.91 -40.82
CA CYS A 120 44.17 11.46 -40.99
C CYS A 120 44.89 12.36 -41.99
N ASP A 121 46.18 12.16 -42.14
CA ASP A 121 46.97 13.08 -43.00
C ASP A 121 46.66 12.94 -44.48
N ASN A 122 46.16 11.77 -44.92
CA ASN A 122 45.95 11.46 -46.35
C ASN A 122 44.52 11.75 -46.83
N TYR A 123 43.59 12.05 -45.93
CA TYR A 123 42.18 12.31 -46.24
C TYR A 123 41.66 13.51 -45.48
N LYS A 124 40.74 14.28 -46.12
CA LYS A 124 39.89 15.19 -45.39
C LYS A 124 38.98 14.42 -44.44
N ASP A 125 38.39 15.10 -43.49
CA ASP A 125 37.56 14.49 -42.43
C ASP A 125 36.43 13.61 -43.02
N PHE A 126 36.28 12.41 -42.47
CA PHE A 126 35.06 11.61 -42.58
C PHE A 126 34.18 11.91 -41.36
N THR A 127 32.88 11.99 -41.56
CA THR A 127 31.96 12.44 -40.54
C THR A 127 30.80 11.46 -40.32
N ILE A 128 30.36 11.35 -39.06
CA ILE A 128 29.06 10.81 -38.69
C ILE A 128 28.31 11.94 -38.01
N THR A 129 27.10 12.25 -38.48
CA THR A 129 26.28 13.33 -37.96
C THR A 129 25.10 12.76 -37.22
N LEU A 130 24.98 13.11 -35.91
CA LEU A 130 23.83 12.80 -35.06
C LEU A 130 22.97 14.06 -34.94
N THR A 131 21.72 14.00 -35.36
CA THR A 131 20.73 15.05 -35.13
C THR A 131 19.77 14.61 -34.07
N ILE A 132 19.81 15.22 -32.87
CA ILE A 132 18.94 14.93 -31.77
C ILE A 132 17.84 15.98 -31.75
N THR A 133 16.59 15.56 -31.97
CA THR A 133 15.42 16.43 -31.93
C THR A 133 14.76 16.27 -30.58
N LEU A 134 14.54 17.37 -29.85
CA LEU A 134 13.85 17.37 -28.55
C LEU A 134 12.35 17.24 -28.76
N THR A 135 11.70 16.39 -27.97
CA THR A 135 10.27 16.12 -28.02
C THR A 135 9.58 16.41 -26.69
N GLU A 136 8.27 16.63 -26.72
CA GLU A 136 7.44 16.71 -25.52
C GLU A 136 7.40 15.36 -24.79
N LYS A 137 7.04 15.40 -23.50
CA LYS A 137 6.66 14.18 -22.79
C LYS A 137 5.36 13.62 -23.37
N ASP A 138 5.23 12.32 -23.34
CA ASP A 138 3.98 11.68 -23.72
C ASP A 138 2.99 11.72 -22.55
N ASP A 139 1.71 11.66 -22.87
CA ASP A 139 0.69 11.45 -21.85
C ASP A 139 0.68 10.00 -21.42
N GLN A 140 0.51 9.78 -20.10
CA GLN A 140 0.37 8.44 -19.56
C GLN A 140 -0.98 7.84 -19.98
N LYS A 141 -1.05 6.51 -20.02
CA LYS A 141 -2.33 5.80 -20.09
C LYS A 141 -3.20 6.17 -18.88
N ALA A 142 -4.51 6.11 -19.04
CA ALA A 142 -5.46 6.41 -17.97
C ALA A 142 -5.13 5.60 -16.70
N LEU A 143 -5.12 6.29 -15.54
CA LEU A 143 -4.95 5.69 -14.22
C LEU A 143 -6.32 5.40 -13.62
N THR A 144 -6.51 4.21 -13.07
CA THR A 144 -7.78 3.80 -12.46
C THR A 144 -7.53 3.27 -11.06
N ILE A 145 -8.30 3.75 -10.07
CA ILE A 145 -8.29 3.19 -8.71
C ILE A 145 -9.17 1.95 -8.69
N THR A 146 -8.72 0.90 -8.00
CA THR A 146 -9.43 -0.36 -7.78
C THR A 146 -9.49 -0.69 -6.29
N GLY A 147 -10.57 -1.34 -5.86
CA GLY A 147 -10.81 -1.72 -4.49
C GLY A 147 -12.30 -1.92 -4.20
N ASN A 148 -12.64 -2.22 -2.95
CA ASN A 148 -14.03 -2.32 -2.54
C ASN A 148 -14.67 -0.92 -2.50
N THR A 149 -15.93 -0.84 -2.93
CA THR A 149 -16.72 0.41 -2.93
C THR A 149 -17.39 0.67 -1.58
N SER A 150 -17.10 -0.12 -0.55
CA SER A 150 -17.56 0.14 0.81
C SER A 150 -16.61 -0.45 1.85
N VAL A 151 -16.60 0.17 3.02
CA VAL A 151 -15.86 -0.27 4.22
C VAL A 151 -16.72 0.02 5.45
N ILE A 152 -16.60 -0.80 6.50
CA ILE A 152 -17.28 -0.57 7.78
C ILE A 152 -16.42 0.37 8.63
N TYR A 153 -17.05 1.28 9.37
CA TYR A 153 -16.37 2.13 10.35
C TYR A 153 -15.55 1.28 11.34
N GLY A 154 -14.31 1.67 11.58
CA GLY A 154 -13.35 0.92 12.39
C GLY A 154 -12.51 -0.11 11.64
N GLU A 155 -12.87 -0.47 10.39
CA GLU A 155 -12.08 -1.32 9.52
C GLU A 155 -11.22 -0.49 8.57
N LYS A 156 -10.13 -1.06 8.06
CA LYS A 156 -9.28 -0.41 7.05
C LYS A 156 -9.55 -1.00 5.68
N LEU A 157 -9.41 -0.18 4.65
CA LEU A 157 -9.53 -0.58 3.25
C LEU A 157 -8.25 -0.19 2.49
N THR A 158 -7.65 -1.13 1.76
CA THR A 158 -6.53 -0.83 0.86
C THR A 158 -7.07 -0.62 -0.55
N LEU A 159 -6.75 0.53 -1.13
CA LEU A 159 -7.00 0.85 -2.53
C LEU A 159 -5.73 0.62 -3.33
N THR A 160 -5.88 0.19 -4.57
CA THR A 160 -4.79 -0.02 -5.51
C THR A 160 -5.08 0.71 -6.81
N THR A 161 -4.10 0.81 -7.69
CA THR A 161 -4.29 1.40 -9.02
C THR A 161 -3.89 0.44 -10.12
N THR A 162 -4.50 0.64 -11.28
CA THR A 162 -4.12 0.01 -12.55
C THR A 162 -3.96 1.08 -13.62
N GLY A 163 -3.18 0.81 -14.66
CA GLY A 163 -2.90 1.79 -15.71
C GLY A 163 -1.71 2.70 -15.37
N GLY A 164 -1.65 3.85 -16.02
CA GLY A 164 -0.49 4.71 -16.03
C GLY A 164 0.64 4.14 -16.90
N SER A 165 1.66 4.95 -17.16
CA SER A 165 2.88 4.61 -17.90
C SER A 165 4.10 5.10 -17.11
N GLY A 166 5.30 4.70 -17.52
CA GLY A 166 6.52 5.16 -16.88
C GLY A 166 6.73 4.62 -15.44
N THR A 167 7.71 5.18 -14.77
CA THR A 167 8.25 4.71 -13.48
C THR A 167 7.86 5.58 -12.29
N GLY A 168 7.11 6.68 -12.52
CA GLY A 168 6.72 7.63 -11.48
C GLY A 168 5.88 6.99 -10.37
N ALA A 169 6.06 7.46 -9.15
CA ALA A 169 5.34 6.98 -7.98
C ALA A 169 3.85 7.32 -8.04
N VAL A 170 3.02 6.46 -7.47
CA VAL A 170 1.59 6.71 -7.29
C VAL A 170 1.35 7.29 -5.90
N THR A 171 0.54 8.34 -5.83
CA THR A 171 0.08 8.93 -4.56
C THR A 171 -1.43 9.03 -4.53
N TYR A 172 -2.01 8.88 -3.32
CA TYR A 172 -3.45 8.93 -3.08
C TYR A 172 -3.82 10.14 -2.24
N ARG A 173 -4.98 10.72 -2.48
CA ARG A 173 -5.57 11.79 -1.65
C ARG A 173 -7.08 11.70 -1.60
N ILE A 174 -7.66 12.19 -0.50
CA ILE A 174 -9.10 12.38 -0.39
C ILE A 174 -9.49 13.67 -1.13
N ASP A 175 -10.55 13.58 -1.92
CA ASP A 175 -11.24 14.74 -2.48
C ASP A 175 -12.36 15.16 -1.51
N THR A 176 -12.02 16.07 -0.60
CA THR A 176 -12.93 16.51 0.46
C THR A 176 -14.14 17.31 -0.05
N ALA A 177 -14.00 17.95 -1.22
CA ALA A 177 -15.10 18.73 -1.81
C ALA A 177 -16.28 17.84 -2.27
N HIS A 178 -15.99 16.57 -2.59
CA HIS A 178 -16.99 15.61 -3.07
C HIS A 178 -17.22 14.46 -2.07
N SER A 179 -16.86 14.66 -0.80
CA SER A 179 -17.04 13.68 0.28
C SER A 179 -18.08 14.19 1.29
N THR A 180 -18.95 13.30 1.78
CA THR A 180 -19.89 13.55 2.88
C THR A 180 -19.45 12.87 4.17
N GLY A 181 -18.68 11.78 4.05
CA GLY A 181 -17.97 11.11 5.12
C GLY A 181 -16.55 11.65 5.29
N GLU A 182 -15.84 11.13 6.27
CA GLU A 182 -14.44 11.50 6.53
C GLU A 182 -13.57 10.26 6.64
N ALA A 183 -12.38 10.33 6.07
CA ALA A 183 -11.36 9.29 6.17
C ALA A 183 -9.96 9.90 6.17
N ALA A 184 -8.99 9.16 6.67
CA ALA A 184 -7.58 9.39 6.41
C ALA A 184 -7.10 8.35 5.37
N ILE A 185 -6.23 8.77 4.47
CA ILE A 185 -5.59 7.85 3.52
C ILE A 185 -4.08 8.00 3.59
N ASP A 186 -3.38 6.88 3.64
CA ASP A 186 -1.93 6.89 3.49
C ASP A 186 -1.60 7.17 2.02
N PRO A 187 -0.89 8.27 1.73
CA PRO A 187 -0.66 8.72 0.35
C PRO A 187 0.18 7.74 -0.46
N ASN A 188 1.01 6.91 0.16
CA ASN A 188 1.93 6.02 -0.55
C ASN A 188 1.39 4.58 -0.66
N THR A 189 0.61 4.14 0.32
CA THR A 189 0.13 2.75 0.38
C THR A 189 -1.33 2.60 -0.04
N GLY A 190 -2.10 3.70 -0.13
CA GLY A 190 -3.53 3.66 -0.44
C GLY A 190 -4.39 3.05 0.67
N VAL A 191 -3.85 2.91 1.90
CA VAL A 191 -4.61 2.41 3.06
C VAL A 191 -5.52 3.50 3.59
N LEU A 192 -6.82 3.30 3.45
CA LEU A 192 -7.87 4.19 3.93
C LEU A 192 -8.35 3.75 5.31
N THR A 193 -8.39 4.70 6.25
CA THR A 193 -8.91 4.53 7.61
C THR A 193 -10.15 5.43 7.77
N PRO A 194 -11.35 4.86 7.97
CA PRO A 194 -12.57 5.62 8.21
C PRO A 194 -12.51 6.49 9.47
N VAL A 195 -13.04 7.70 9.39
CA VAL A 195 -13.19 8.63 10.53
C VAL A 195 -14.67 8.94 10.79
N LYS A 196 -15.48 9.05 9.73
CA LYS A 196 -16.90 9.32 9.84
C LYS A 196 -17.67 8.66 8.70
N VAL A 197 -18.82 8.09 9.00
CA VAL A 197 -19.73 7.47 8.01
C VAL A 197 -20.14 8.44 6.93
N GLY A 198 -20.33 7.92 5.72
CA GLY A 198 -20.72 8.69 4.55
C GLY A 198 -19.91 8.32 3.32
N SER A 199 -20.13 9.03 2.24
CA SER A 199 -19.43 8.86 0.96
C SER A 199 -18.06 9.53 1.01
N VAL A 200 -17.02 8.84 0.55
CA VAL A 200 -15.66 9.38 0.41
C VAL A 200 -15.20 9.24 -1.03
N SER A 201 -14.71 10.33 -1.59
CA SER A 201 -14.12 10.40 -2.92
C SER A 201 -12.59 10.40 -2.82
N VAL A 202 -11.94 9.50 -3.54
CA VAL A 202 -10.49 9.34 -3.56
C VAL A 202 -9.99 9.54 -4.99
N VAL A 203 -8.87 10.25 -5.14
CA VAL A 203 -8.15 10.34 -6.40
C VAL A 203 -6.70 9.88 -6.20
N ALA A 204 -6.13 9.30 -7.24
CA ALA A 204 -4.74 8.91 -7.28
C ALA A 204 -4.01 9.66 -8.39
N THR A 205 -2.79 10.07 -8.14
CA THR A 205 -1.91 10.68 -9.14
C THR A 205 -0.67 9.84 -9.29
N LYS A 206 -0.35 9.43 -10.51
CA LYS A 206 0.93 8.85 -10.86
C LYS A 206 1.83 9.95 -11.40
N ALA A 207 2.95 10.17 -10.73
CA ALA A 207 3.93 11.17 -11.15
C ALA A 207 4.45 10.86 -12.57
N GLY A 208 4.80 11.90 -13.29
CA GLY A 208 5.56 11.80 -14.52
C GLY A 208 7.01 11.37 -14.28
N ASP A 209 7.70 11.07 -15.32
CA ASP A 209 9.15 10.82 -15.38
C ASP A 209 9.79 11.55 -16.57
N ASN A 210 10.91 11.08 -17.08
CA ASN A 210 11.55 11.71 -18.22
C ASN A 210 10.73 11.61 -19.51
N ASP A 211 9.93 10.55 -19.65
CA ASP A 211 9.19 10.26 -20.89
C ASP A 211 7.72 10.67 -20.82
N TYR A 212 7.15 10.74 -19.63
CA TYR A 212 5.71 10.90 -19.42
C TYR A 212 5.35 12.09 -18.52
N ASN A 213 4.25 12.75 -18.83
CA ASN A 213 3.55 13.69 -17.95
C ASN A 213 2.96 12.95 -16.74
N ASP A 214 2.58 13.66 -15.68
CA ASP A 214 1.75 13.09 -14.61
C ASP A 214 0.33 12.79 -15.11
N VAL A 215 -0.32 11.84 -14.46
CA VAL A 215 -1.72 11.49 -14.71
C VAL A 215 -2.49 11.34 -13.41
N THR A 216 -3.69 11.91 -13.37
CA THR A 216 -4.61 11.77 -12.23
C THR A 216 -5.80 10.91 -12.64
N SER A 217 -6.21 10.01 -11.75
CA SER A 217 -7.37 9.14 -11.97
C SER A 217 -8.68 9.91 -11.96
N ALA A 218 -9.73 9.33 -12.55
CA ALA A 218 -11.08 9.71 -12.20
C ALA A 218 -11.34 9.49 -10.70
N PRO A 219 -12.27 10.25 -10.06
CA PRO A 219 -12.64 10.04 -8.68
C PRO A 219 -13.19 8.63 -8.45
N PHE A 220 -12.67 7.94 -7.43
CA PHE A 220 -13.20 6.67 -6.94
C PHE A 220 -14.03 6.93 -5.69
N VAL A 221 -15.33 6.65 -5.77
CA VAL A 221 -16.27 6.89 -4.68
C VAL A 221 -16.53 5.59 -3.94
N LEU A 222 -16.35 5.62 -2.60
CA LEU A 222 -16.68 4.52 -1.70
C LEU A 222 -17.58 5.00 -0.56
N MET A 223 -18.29 4.06 0.07
CA MET A 223 -19.18 4.32 1.20
C MET A 223 -18.58 3.79 2.50
N ILE A 224 -18.43 4.66 3.51
CA ILE A 224 -18.17 4.24 4.88
C ILE A 224 -19.52 3.92 5.53
N LYS A 225 -19.74 2.65 5.82
CA LYS A 225 -20.94 2.15 6.48
C LYS A 225 -20.79 2.20 8.00
N PRO A 226 -21.86 2.43 8.76
CA PRO A 226 -21.78 2.39 10.20
C PRO A 226 -21.44 0.98 10.71
N ALA A 227 -20.69 0.92 11.79
CA ALA A 227 -20.45 -0.31 12.54
C ALA A 227 -21.65 -0.67 13.41
N THR A 228 -21.75 -1.94 13.80
CA THR A 228 -22.74 -2.38 14.79
C THR A 228 -22.06 -2.43 16.15
N PRO A 229 -22.64 -1.83 17.20
CA PRO A 229 -22.15 -1.98 18.56
C PRO A 229 -22.13 -3.44 18.99
N THR A 230 -21.34 -3.77 19.99
CA THR A 230 -21.28 -5.12 20.56
C THR A 230 -21.60 -5.08 22.06
N GLY A 231 -21.91 -6.23 22.63
CA GLY A 231 -22.15 -6.38 24.08
C GLY A 231 -23.60 -6.23 24.49
N GLU A 232 -23.82 -6.14 25.78
CA GLU A 232 -25.14 -6.11 26.43
C GLU A 232 -25.16 -5.03 27.53
N PRO A 233 -26.31 -4.34 27.73
CA PRO A 233 -26.46 -3.42 28.83
C PRO A 233 -26.55 -4.16 30.14
N ASN A 234 -26.35 -3.44 31.24
CA ASN A 234 -26.71 -3.89 32.56
C ASN A 234 -28.07 -3.27 32.97
N TYR A 235 -28.66 -3.73 34.04
CA TYR A 235 -29.90 -3.15 34.61
C TYR A 235 -29.91 -3.15 36.13
N THR A 236 -30.69 -2.25 36.72
CA THR A 236 -30.88 -2.18 38.17
C THR A 236 -31.73 -3.35 38.65
N LYS A 237 -31.21 -4.17 39.57
CA LYS A 237 -31.90 -5.36 40.09
C LYS A 237 -33.16 -5.01 40.82
N ILE A 238 -34.20 -5.78 40.60
CA ILE A 238 -35.49 -5.66 41.30
C ILE A 238 -35.51 -6.61 42.49
N THR A 239 -35.65 -6.05 43.73
CA THR A 239 -35.64 -6.81 44.99
C THR A 239 -36.99 -6.84 45.68
N THR A 240 -37.99 -6.11 45.21
CA THR A 240 -39.33 -6.04 45.83
C THR A 240 -40.42 -6.03 44.77
N GLY A 241 -41.60 -6.59 45.05
CA GLY A 241 -42.75 -6.62 44.14
C GLY A 241 -43.34 -5.24 43.84
N GLY A 242 -44.16 -5.14 42.80
CA GLY A 242 -44.85 -3.89 42.39
C GLY A 242 -43.99 -2.84 41.72
N LYS A 243 -42.85 -3.25 41.20
CA LYS A 243 -41.87 -2.38 40.52
C LYS A 243 -42.22 -2.10 39.07
N THR A 244 -41.67 -1.04 38.53
CA THR A 244 -41.78 -0.59 37.15
C THR A 244 -40.44 -0.71 36.42
N LEU A 245 -40.42 -0.51 35.09
CA LEU A 245 -39.22 -0.49 34.31
C LEU A 245 -38.27 0.65 34.70
N LYS A 246 -38.77 1.71 35.32
CA LYS A 246 -37.93 2.75 35.94
C LYS A 246 -37.07 2.20 37.06
N ASP A 247 -37.61 1.26 37.85
CA ASP A 247 -36.86 0.61 38.95
C ASP A 247 -35.85 -0.41 38.40
N ALA A 248 -36.11 -0.97 37.19
CA ALA A 248 -35.22 -1.85 36.45
C ALA A 248 -34.46 -1.08 35.36
N ALA A 249 -34.07 0.16 35.64
CA ALA A 249 -33.43 1.01 34.64
C ALA A 249 -32.22 0.34 33.99
N LEU A 250 -32.22 0.35 32.67
CA LEU A 250 -31.03 -0.06 31.87
C LEU A 250 -29.89 0.93 32.11
N THR A 251 -28.68 0.42 32.15
CA THR A 251 -27.47 1.23 32.36
C THR A 251 -26.29 0.72 31.55
N THR A 252 -25.46 1.65 31.16
CA THR A 252 -24.17 1.32 30.54
C THR A 252 -23.07 1.07 31.57
N LYS A 253 -23.30 1.45 32.82
CA LYS A 253 -22.36 1.19 33.94
C LYS A 253 -22.29 -0.31 34.23
N GLY A 254 -21.09 -0.88 34.14
CA GLY A 254 -20.87 -2.31 34.32
C GLY A 254 -21.46 -3.17 33.18
N SER A 255 -21.80 -2.56 32.06
CA SER A 255 -22.20 -3.25 30.84
C SER A 255 -21.00 -3.72 30.04
N THR A 256 -21.22 -4.61 29.05
CA THR A 256 -20.23 -5.03 28.09
C THR A 256 -20.36 -4.27 26.76
N LEU A 257 -21.24 -3.25 26.69
CA LEU A 257 -21.48 -2.45 25.50
C LEU A 257 -20.21 -1.74 25.00
N ASN A 258 -19.97 -1.82 23.71
CA ASN A 258 -18.90 -1.09 23.05
C ASN A 258 -19.38 -0.57 21.66
N PRO A 259 -19.47 0.77 21.44
CA PRO A 259 -19.28 1.83 22.43
C PRO A 259 -20.31 1.75 23.56
N ASN A 260 -20.05 2.40 24.70
CA ASN A 260 -20.91 2.38 25.88
C ASN A 260 -21.59 3.72 26.20
N ASP A 261 -21.44 4.71 25.33
CA ASP A 261 -22.10 6.01 25.41
C ASP A 261 -23.30 6.07 24.47
N GLY A 262 -24.47 6.23 25.04
CA GLY A 262 -25.71 6.24 24.25
C GLY A 262 -26.96 6.13 25.08
N LYS A 263 -28.11 6.07 24.43
CA LYS A 263 -29.45 5.93 25.02
C LYS A 263 -29.85 4.47 25.04
N LEU A 264 -30.34 4.03 26.19
CA LEU A 264 -30.94 2.71 26.40
C LEU A 264 -32.45 2.81 26.60
N GLU A 265 -33.20 1.91 26.03
CA GLU A 265 -34.67 1.87 26.10
C GLU A 265 -35.15 0.42 26.20
N TRP A 266 -36.15 0.18 27.06
CA TRP A 266 -36.91 -1.06 27.03
C TRP A 266 -37.90 -1.04 25.86
N LEU A 267 -38.16 -2.19 25.24
CA LEU A 267 -39.00 -2.31 24.05
C LEU A 267 -40.16 -3.30 24.29
N ASP A 268 -41.29 -3.05 23.67
CA ASP A 268 -42.37 -4.01 23.48
C ASP A 268 -42.01 -5.05 22.39
N ASP A 269 -42.88 -6.03 22.16
CA ASP A 269 -42.68 -7.06 21.14
C ASP A 269 -42.68 -6.49 19.70
N LYS A 270 -43.22 -5.30 19.54
CA LYS A 270 -43.27 -4.60 18.23
C LYS A 270 -42.02 -3.69 18.01
N GLY A 271 -41.14 -3.56 19.01
CA GLY A 271 -39.95 -2.71 18.96
C GLY A 271 -40.18 -1.25 19.35
N ASN A 272 -41.35 -0.90 19.91
CA ASN A 272 -41.61 0.44 20.42
C ASN A 272 -41.05 0.57 21.85
N ALA A 273 -40.62 1.77 22.23
CA ALA A 273 -40.16 2.05 23.57
C ALA A 273 -41.30 1.89 24.59
N LEU A 274 -41.02 1.14 25.65
CA LEU A 274 -41.96 0.99 26.77
C LEU A 274 -41.85 2.19 27.71
N PRO A 275 -43.00 2.69 28.27
CA PRO A 275 -42.97 3.71 29.27
C PRO A 275 -42.30 3.24 30.57
N ASP A 276 -41.62 4.16 31.29
CA ASP A 276 -40.92 3.90 32.53
C ASP A 276 -41.82 3.38 33.66
N ASP A 277 -43.12 3.72 33.63
CA ASP A 277 -44.14 3.31 34.60
C ASP A 277 -44.75 1.93 34.30
N THR A 278 -44.30 1.27 33.19
CA THR A 278 -44.72 -0.09 32.86
C THR A 278 -44.38 -1.04 34.00
N ARG A 279 -45.38 -1.77 34.50
CA ARG A 279 -45.18 -2.76 35.57
C ARG A 279 -44.33 -3.92 35.08
N VAL A 280 -43.32 -4.26 35.85
CA VAL A 280 -42.42 -5.37 35.52
C VAL A 280 -43.15 -6.69 35.85
N LYS A 281 -43.11 -7.60 34.85
CA LYS A 281 -43.39 -9.04 35.05
C LYS A 281 -42.05 -9.71 35.30
N VAL A 282 -41.87 -10.27 36.47
CA VAL A 282 -40.63 -10.95 36.89
C VAL A 282 -40.45 -12.28 36.16
N ASN A 283 -39.20 -12.73 36.01
CA ASN A 283 -38.83 -13.93 35.27
C ASN A 283 -39.39 -13.92 33.85
N THR A 284 -39.35 -12.73 33.25
CA THR A 284 -39.82 -12.49 31.90
C THR A 284 -38.72 -11.78 31.10
N THR A 285 -38.53 -12.21 29.86
CA THR A 285 -37.58 -11.60 28.95
C THR A 285 -38.17 -10.30 28.42
N TYR A 286 -37.37 -9.23 28.45
CA TYR A 286 -37.67 -7.94 27.88
C TYR A 286 -36.68 -7.62 26.79
N LYS A 287 -37.16 -7.02 25.72
CA LYS A 287 -36.32 -6.49 24.63
C LYS A 287 -35.77 -5.13 25.04
N TRP A 288 -34.59 -4.86 24.60
CA TRP A 288 -33.94 -3.55 24.77
C TRP A 288 -33.33 -3.03 23.47
N ARG A 289 -33.13 -1.73 23.39
CA ARG A 289 -32.40 -1.04 22.32
C ARG A 289 -31.36 -0.12 22.95
N PHE A 290 -30.16 -0.20 22.38
CA PHE A 290 -29.09 0.76 22.60
C PHE A 290 -28.90 1.60 21.36
N THR A 291 -28.97 2.92 21.51
CA THR A 291 -28.69 3.89 20.43
C THR A 291 -27.44 4.66 20.83
N PRO A 292 -26.28 4.36 20.23
CA PRO A 292 -25.05 5.10 20.51
C PRO A 292 -25.16 6.59 20.23
N THR A 293 -24.45 7.41 20.99
CA THR A 293 -24.31 8.84 20.73
C THR A 293 -23.48 9.08 19.47
N ASP A 294 -22.46 8.20 19.24
CA ASP A 294 -21.66 8.23 18.04
C ASP A 294 -22.47 7.72 16.83
N THR A 295 -22.72 8.62 15.88
CA THR A 295 -23.45 8.33 14.64
C THR A 295 -22.72 7.40 13.67
N ASN A 296 -21.46 7.06 13.96
CA ASN A 296 -20.71 6.05 13.23
C ASN A 296 -21.16 4.62 13.51
N TYR A 297 -22.09 4.44 14.47
CA TYR A 297 -22.65 3.15 14.81
C TYR A 297 -24.15 3.08 14.56
N THR A 298 -24.62 1.88 14.23
CA THR A 298 -26.06 1.58 14.19
C THR A 298 -26.64 1.38 15.57
N THR A 299 -27.94 1.23 15.70
CA THR A 299 -28.57 0.76 16.94
C THR A 299 -28.29 -0.72 17.16
N LEU A 300 -28.18 -1.13 18.43
CA LEU A 300 -28.09 -2.53 18.86
C LEU A 300 -29.37 -2.88 19.64
N THR A 301 -29.93 -4.06 19.37
CA THR A 301 -31.08 -4.60 20.13
C THR A 301 -30.74 -5.98 20.68
N GLY A 302 -31.35 -6.33 21.77
CA GLY A 302 -31.16 -7.64 22.38
C GLY A 302 -32.31 -7.94 23.38
N GLU A 303 -32.14 -8.99 24.14
CA GLU A 303 -33.11 -9.45 25.13
C GLU A 303 -32.40 -9.72 26.44
N ILE A 304 -33.07 -9.35 27.57
CA ILE A 304 -32.60 -9.62 28.92
C ILE A 304 -33.77 -10.16 29.74
N GLU A 305 -33.56 -11.25 30.47
CA GLU A 305 -34.50 -11.76 31.46
C GLU A 305 -34.40 -10.92 32.73
N LEU A 306 -35.52 -10.26 33.11
CA LEU A 306 -35.62 -9.54 34.41
C LEU A 306 -35.91 -10.52 35.54
N LEU A 307 -34.87 -10.86 36.29
CA LEU A 307 -34.99 -11.76 37.42
C LEU A 307 -35.50 -11.01 38.68
N TYR A 308 -36.45 -11.64 39.36
CA TYR A 308 -36.92 -11.16 40.67
C TYR A 308 -36.18 -11.87 41.78
N HIS A 309 -35.55 -11.10 42.66
CA HIS A 309 -34.98 -11.59 43.89
C HIS A 309 -35.98 -11.38 45.04
N LYS A 310 -36.73 -12.41 45.39
CA LYS A 310 -37.61 -12.36 46.51
C LYS A 310 -36.82 -12.15 47.80
N SER A 311 -36.91 -10.97 48.41
CA SER A 311 -36.52 -10.79 49.77
C SER A 311 -37.50 -11.60 50.63
N ASN A 312 -37.10 -12.73 51.15
CA ASN A 312 -37.92 -13.46 52.20
C ASN A 312 -37.99 -12.59 53.45
N GLY A 313 -39.07 -11.80 53.55
CA GLY A 313 -39.44 -11.20 54.81
C GLY A 313 -39.88 -12.30 55.75
N GLY A 314 -39.05 -12.66 56.72
CA GLY A 314 -39.39 -13.60 57.78
C GLY A 314 -38.17 -14.39 58.25
N GLY A 315 -37.47 -13.88 59.26
CA GLY A 315 -36.64 -14.50 60.28
C GLY A 315 -35.87 -15.76 59.90
N SER A 316 -34.72 -15.61 59.30
CA SER A 316 -33.48 -16.34 59.51
C SER A 316 -32.50 -15.79 58.51
N SER A 317 -31.30 -15.40 58.88
CA SER A 317 -30.25 -14.86 58.03
C SER A 317 -29.66 -15.96 57.12
N GLY A 318 -30.49 -16.42 56.15
CA GLY A 318 -30.04 -17.31 55.08
C GLY A 318 -29.66 -16.50 53.87
N TYR A 319 -28.36 -16.38 53.58
CA TYR A 319 -27.86 -15.84 52.35
C TYR A 319 -28.11 -16.83 51.21
N SER A 320 -28.65 -16.39 50.08
CA SER A 320 -28.68 -17.17 48.87
C SER A 320 -27.27 -17.30 48.30
N TYR A 321 -26.95 -18.50 47.81
CA TYR A 321 -25.67 -18.78 47.19
C TYR A 321 -25.90 -19.34 45.76
N TYR A 322 -25.05 -18.94 44.83
CA TYR A 322 -25.02 -19.47 43.50
C TYR A 322 -23.72 -20.23 43.27
N THR A 323 -23.79 -21.27 42.48
CA THR A 323 -22.63 -22.09 42.17
C THR A 323 -22.01 -21.63 40.86
N ILE A 324 -20.69 -21.45 40.86
CA ILE A 324 -19.91 -21.28 39.66
C ILE A 324 -19.11 -22.58 39.47
N GLU A 325 -19.36 -23.29 38.36
CA GLU A 325 -18.63 -24.50 38.02
C GLU A 325 -17.36 -24.10 37.23
N ALA A 326 -16.19 -24.29 37.87
CA ALA A 326 -14.91 -23.92 37.35
C ALA A 326 -14.09 -25.15 36.91
N THR A 327 -13.81 -25.27 35.63
CA THR A 327 -13.09 -26.40 35.08
C THR A 327 -11.85 -25.93 34.28
N ALA A 328 -10.79 -26.72 34.33
CA ALA A 328 -9.58 -26.53 33.61
C ALA A 328 -9.23 -27.79 32.81
N GLY A 329 -8.92 -27.62 31.53
CA GLY A 329 -8.40 -28.70 30.68
C GLY A 329 -6.96 -29.08 31.07
N ALA A 330 -6.42 -30.14 30.42
CA ALA A 330 -5.04 -30.55 30.61
C ALA A 330 -4.05 -29.43 30.23
N GLY A 331 -3.00 -29.22 31.03
CA GLY A 331 -1.92 -28.25 30.75
C GLY A 331 -1.99 -26.97 31.58
N GLY A 332 -2.78 -26.98 32.67
CA GLY A 332 -2.84 -25.88 33.61
C GLY A 332 -3.92 -26.04 34.65
N SER A 333 -4.15 -25.01 35.47
CA SER A 333 -5.13 -24.98 36.54
C SER A 333 -5.92 -23.69 36.58
N ILE A 334 -7.08 -23.74 37.22
CA ILE A 334 -7.88 -22.60 37.58
C ILE A 334 -8.09 -22.62 39.13
N SER A 335 -8.03 -21.48 39.76
CA SER A 335 -8.23 -21.35 41.20
C SER A 335 -9.15 -20.17 41.52
N PRO A 336 -10.23 -20.42 42.36
CA PRO A 336 -10.69 -21.72 42.84
C PRO A 336 -11.19 -22.63 41.73
N SER A 337 -11.29 -23.94 41.93
CA SER A 337 -11.73 -24.93 40.93
C SER A 337 -12.90 -25.76 41.46
N GLY A 338 -13.67 -26.39 40.55
CA GLY A 338 -14.86 -27.17 40.87
C GLY A 338 -16.06 -26.28 41.17
N SER A 339 -16.99 -26.79 41.98
CA SER A 339 -18.21 -26.08 42.35
C SER A 339 -17.93 -25.03 43.41
N VAL A 340 -17.85 -23.78 43.03
CA VAL A 340 -17.54 -22.63 43.86
C VAL A 340 -18.84 -21.94 44.25
N SER A 341 -19.18 -21.97 45.56
CA SER A 341 -20.37 -21.33 46.08
C SER A 341 -20.12 -19.85 46.40
N VAL A 342 -20.84 -18.97 45.71
CA VAL A 342 -20.71 -17.51 45.86
C VAL A 342 -21.99 -16.95 46.40
N ARG A 343 -21.89 -16.09 47.42
CA ARG A 343 -23.06 -15.40 47.98
C ARG A 343 -23.68 -14.52 46.89
N GLU A 344 -25.01 -14.51 46.85
CA GLU A 344 -25.75 -13.63 45.98
C GLU A 344 -25.29 -12.16 46.11
N GLY A 345 -24.99 -11.53 44.98
CA GLY A 345 -24.43 -10.18 44.92
C GLY A 345 -22.94 -10.08 45.24
N GLY A 346 -22.28 -11.19 45.55
CA GLY A 346 -20.83 -11.24 45.78
C GLY A 346 -20.07 -11.38 44.47
N ASP A 347 -18.79 -11.00 44.50
CA ASP A 347 -17.86 -11.14 43.41
C ASP A 347 -16.99 -12.38 43.62
N GLN A 348 -16.60 -13.03 42.52
CA GLN A 348 -15.69 -14.17 42.56
C GLN A 348 -14.66 -14.06 41.46
N THR A 349 -13.39 -13.95 41.83
CA THR A 349 -12.28 -13.96 40.92
C THR A 349 -11.70 -15.37 40.74
N PHE A 350 -11.42 -15.74 39.52
CA PHE A 350 -10.72 -16.95 39.18
C PHE A 350 -9.36 -16.59 38.55
N THR A 351 -8.30 -17.24 39.03
CA THR A 351 -6.94 -17.10 38.51
C THR A 351 -6.58 -18.32 37.69
N ILE A 352 -6.02 -18.13 36.51
CA ILE A 352 -5.69 -19.16 35.53
C ILE A 352 -4.19 -19.27 35.43
N THR A 353 -3.65 -20.48 35.67
CA THR A 353 -2.20 -20.73 35.70
C THR A 353 -1.86 -21.86 34.71
N PRO A 354 -1.21 -21.57 33.60
CA PRO A 354 -0.69 -22.60 32.68
C PRO A 354 0.47 -23.36 33.34
N ASP A 355 0.58 -24.65 33.09
CA ASP A 355 1.72 -25.47 33.43
C ASP A 355 2.94 -25.10 32.58
N LYS A 356 4.13 -25.52 33.04
CA LYS A 356 5.39 -25.29 32.26
C LYS A 356 5.28 -25.89 30.87
N GLY A 357 5.44 -25.03 29.86
CA GLY A 357 5.33 -25.42 28.44
C GLY A 357 3.90 -25.40 27.88
N TYR A 358 2.94 -24.83 28.62
CA TYR A 358 1.59 -24.60 28.14
C TYR A 358 1.24 -23.10 28.16
N ALA A 359 0.24 -22.74 27.39
CA ALA A 359 -0.35 -21.41 27.39
C ALA A 359 -1.88 -21.52 27.43
N VAL A 360 -2.55 -20.48 27.94
CA VAL A 360 -4.01 -20.39 27.84
C VAL A 360 -4.38 -20.22 26.37
N SER A 361 -5.19 -21.12 25.83
CA SER A 361 -5.71 -21.04 24.48
C SER A 361 -7.02 -20.26 24.44
N ASN A 362 -7.92 -20.56 25.37
CA ASN A 362 -9.23 -19.93 25.43
C ASN A 362 -9.85 -20.09 26.83
N VAL A 363 -10.69 -19.11 27.17
CA VAL A 363 -11.57 -19.19 28.36
C VAL A 363 -13.01 -19.03 27.89
N LYS A 364 -13.90 -19.88 28.34
CA LYS A 364 -15.33 -19.80 28.06
C LYS A 364 -16.10 -19.46 29.32
N ILE A 365 -16.98 -18.48 29.25
CA ILE A 365 -17.93 -18.10 30.29
C ILE A 365 -19.32 -18.43 29.79
N ASP A 366 -20.05 -19.28 30.56
CA ASP A 366 -21.38 -19.75 30.19
C ASP A 366 -21.44 -20.28 28.74
N GLY A 367 -20.37 -21.01 28.33
CA GLY A 367 -20.21 -21.57 27.02
C GLY A 367 -19.70 -20.61 25.91
N LYS A 368 -19.65 -19.29 26.19
CA LYS A 368 -19.14 -18.27 25.23
C LYS A 368 -17.65 -18.04 25.42
N SER A 369 -16.89 -18.01 24.33
CA SER A 369 -15.46 -17.73 24.32
C SER A 369 -15.19 -16.25 24.62
N ILE A 370 -14.22 -15.97 25.51
CA ILE A 370 -13.71 -14.64 25.83
C ILE A 370 -12.22 -14.47 25.47
N GLY A 371 -11.62 -15.50 24.81
CA GLY A 371 -10.18 -15.50 24.46
C GLY A 371 -9.29 -15.96 25.61
N ALA A 372 -7.99 -15.74 25.47
CA ALA A 372 -6.97 -16.12 26.43
C ALA A 372 -6.81 -15.01 27.48
N VAL A 373 -7.24 -15.27 28.72
CA VAL A 373 -7.07 -14.35 29.86
C VAL A 373 -6.36 -15.06 31.02
N LYS A 374 -5.68 -14.32 31.89
CA LYS A 374 -4.99 -14.86 33.06
C LYS A 374 -5.87 -14.87 34.31
N SER A 375 -6.96 -14.12 34.32
CA SER A 375 -7.94 -14.09 35.38
C SER A 375 -9.27 -13.61 34.84
N TYR A 376 -10.36 -14.00 35.53
CA TYR A 376 -11.70 -13.51 35.26
C TYR A 376 -12.45 -13.31 36.55
N THR A 377 -13.19 -12.22 36.70
CA THR A 377 -14.02 -11.93 37.87
C THR A 377 -15.48 -11.92 37.45
N PHE A 378 -16.26 -12.81 38.06
CA PHE A 378 -17.71 -12.67 38.05
C PHE A 378 -18.08 -11.62 39.09
N GLU A 379 -18.58 -10.51 38.62
CA GLU A 379 -19.06 -9.45 39.52
C GLU A 379 -20.55 -9.67 39.83
N ASN A 380 -20.95 -9.45 41.07
CA ASN A 380 -22.34 -9.41 41.46
C ASN A 380 -23.12 -10.67 41.05
N VAL A 381 -22.60 -11.85 41.45
CA VAL A 381 -23.14 -13.17 41.07
C VAL A 381 -24.59 -13.31 41.50
N SER A 382 -25.48 -13.55 40.55
CA SER A 382 -26.93 -13.58 40.76
C SER A 382 -27.62 -14.82 40.17
N ARG A 383 -26.84 -15.70 39.53
CA ARG A 383 -27.26 -16.98 38.97
C ARG A 383 -26.08 -17.95 38.95
N PRO A 384 -26.33 -19.25 38.71
CA PRO A 384 -25.23 -20.17 38.42
C PRO A 384 -24.46 -19.78 37.13
N HIS A 385 -23.14 -20.00 37.16
CA HIS A 385 -22.27 -19.74 36.06
C HIS A 385 -21.31 -20.90 35.78
N THR A 386 -20.71 -20.91 34.62
CA THR A 386 -19.62 -21.81 34.27
C THR A 386 -18.40 -21.03 33.76
N ILE A 387 -17.22 -21.51 34.15
CA ILE A 387 -15.96 -21.06 33.56
C ILE A 387 -15.14 -22.28 33.19
N GLU A 388 -14.79 -22.37 31.90
CA GLU A 388 -14.00 -23.46 31.34
C GLU A 388 -12.72 -22.89 30.73
N VAL A 389 -11.56 -23.44 31.11
CA VAL A 389 -10.25 -23.02 30.59
C VAL A 389 -9.67 -24.11 29.72
N ILE A 390 -9.20 -23.69 28.53
CA ILE A 390 -8.54 -24.57 27.55
C ILE A 390 -7.10 -24.14 27.43
N PHE A 391 -6.17 -25.10 27.59
CA PHE A 391 -4.74 -24.88 27.42
C PHE A 391 -4.23 -25.51 26.12
N VAL A 392 -3.16 -24.96 25.58
CA VAL A 392 -2.44 -25.51 24.43
C VAL A 392 -0.98 -25.68 24.81
N LYS A 393 -0.37 -26.76 24.38
CA LYS A 393 1.07 -26.98 24.56
C LYS A 393 1.83 -25.95 23.73
N GLY A 394 2.62 -25.11 24.38
CA GLY A 394 3.51 -24.17 23.70
C GLY A 394 4.56 -24.94 22.92
N THR A 395 4.74 -24.65 21.63
CA THR A 395 5.91 -25.11 20.89
C THR A 395 7.13 -24.44 21.51
N ALA A 396 8.06 -25.24 22.07
CA ALA A 396 9.32 -24.72 22.55
C ALA A 396 10.04 -24.02 21.40
N SER A 397 10.02 -22.69 21.37
CA SER A 397 11.00 -21.93 20.58
C SER A 397 12.37 -22.18 21.20
N ALA A 398 13.29 -22.70 20.42
CA ALA A 398 14.69 -22.75 20.77
C ALA A 398 15.13 -21.32 21.15
N SER A 399 15.64 -21.17 22.36
CA SER A 399 16.24 -19.93 22.85
C SER A 399 17.49 -19.62 22.03
N THR A 400 17.35 -18.78 21.03
CA THR A 400 18.45 -17.93 20.56
C THR A 400 18.13 -16.55 21.12
N GLY A 401 19.00 -16.07 22.01
CA GLY A 401 18.84 -14.76 22.62
C GLY A 401 18.88 -13.67 21.55
N ASP A 402 17.73 -13.10 21.30
CA ASP A 402 17.57 -11.74 20.83
C ASP A 402 16.16 -11.27 21.19
N SER A 403 16.11 -10.14 21.89
CA SER A 403 14.89 -9.47 22.31
C SER A 403 14.39 -8.63 21.14
N SER A 404 13.51 -9.18 20.31
CA SER A 404 12.69 -8.36 19.42
C SER A 404 11.29 -8.95 19.32
N ASP A 405 10.33 -8.10 19.61
CA ASP A 405 8.89 -8.35 19.58
C ASP A 405 8.46 -9.03 18.28
N LEU A 406 7.98 -10.28 18.39
CA LEU A 406 7.29 -10.94 17.30
C LEU A 406 5.78 -10.63 17.38
N PRO A 407 5.17 -10.15 16.30
CA PRO A 407 3.79 -9.70 16.32
C PRO A 407 2.81 -10.88 16.38
N LEU A 408 1.70 -10.62 17.03
CA LEU A 408 0.51 -11.46 17.34
C LEU A 408 -0.17 -12.16 16.13
N TRP A 409 0.46 -12.26 14.96
CA TRP A 409 -0.17 -12.73 13.74
C TRP A 409 -0.14 -14.25 13.52
N SER A 410 0.69 -14.97 14.26
CA SER A 410 0.83 -16.43 14.05
C SER A 410 -0.27 -17.28 14.72
N ALA A 411 -1.02 -16.71 15.67
CA ALA A 411 -2.12 -17.42 16.32
C ALA A 411 -3.45 -17.37 15.53
N LEU A 412 -3.59 -16.45 14.56
CA LEU A 412 -4.84 -16.28 13.80
C LEU A 412 -4.95 -17.24 12.59
N LEU A 413 -3.85 -17.85 12.16
CA LEU A 413 -3.84 -18.72 10.96
C LEU A 413 -4.34 -20.15 11.22
N LEU A 414 -4.43 -20.60 12.47
CA LEU A 414 -4.94 -21.92 12.82
C LEU A 414 -6.44 -21.98 13.09
N ALA A 415 -7.08 -20.81 13.34
CA ALA A 415 -8.53 -20.76 13.56
C ALA A 415 -9.33 -20.67 12.24
N SER A 416 -8.70 -20.27 11.11
CA SER A 416 -9.42 -20.09 9.83
C SER A 416 -9.59 -21.38 9.03
N THR A 417 -8.86 -22.46 9.34
CA THR A 417 -8.92 -23.71 8.58
C THR A 417 -9.98 -24.71 9.09
N LEU A 418 -10.49 -24.53 10.31
CA LEU A 418 -11.53 -25.43 10.84
C LEU A 418 -12.95 -25.03 10.46
N THR A 419 -13.21 -23.79 10.05
CA THR A 419 -14.56 -23.36 9.63
C THR A 419 -14.89 -23.69 8.18
N LEU A 420 -13.90 -23.98 7.31
CA LEU A 420 -14.18 -24.37 5.92
C LEU A 420 -14.54 -25.85 5.75
N ALA A 421 -14.10 -26.71 6.65
CA ALA A 421 -14.44 -28.15 6.59
C ALA A 421 -15.88 -28.47 7.02
N GLY A 422 -16.48 -27.63 7.89
CA GLY A 422 -17.87 -27.79 8.34
C GLY A 422 -18.92 -27.38 7.29
N ALA A 423 -18.62 -26.41 6.45
CA ALA A 423 -19.58 -25.90 5.47
C ALA A 423 -19.76 -26.80 4.24
N VAL A 424 -18.77 -27.59 3.89
CA VAL A 424 -18.84 -28.50 2.74
C VAL A 424 -19.67 -29.76 3.07
N HIS A 425 -19.77 -30.18 4.32
CA HIS A 425 -20.54 -31.38 4.70
C HIS A 425 -22.04 -31.10 4.85
N TYR A 426 -22.46 -29.87 5.09
CA TYR A 426 -23.88 -29.52 5.24
C TYR A 426 -24.63 -29.38 3.91
N LYS A 427 -23.94 -29.04 2.81
CA LYS A 427 -24.57 -28.88 1.48
C LYS A 427 -24.85 -30.21 0.73
N ARG A 428 -24.29 -31.35 1.19
CA ARG A 428 -24.48 -32.64 0.52
C ARG A 428 -25.70 -33.46 1.00
N LYS A 429 -26.43 -33.01 2.04
CA LYS A 429 -27.61 -33.72 2.58
C LYS A 429 -28.97 -33.16 2.13
N ARG A 430 -29.02 -32.16 1.23
CA ARG A 430 -30.29 -31.61 0.70
C ARG A 430 -30.52 -31.86 -0.80
N ALA A 431 -29.75 -32.72 -1.43
CA ALA A 431 -29.98 -33.14 -2.81
C ALA A 431 -30.06 -34.69 -2.86
N ARG A 432 -31.15 -35.20 -2.29
CA ARG A 432 -31.79 -36.49 -2.60
C ARG A 432 -33.23 -36.46 -2.10
#